data_e1fcf14e5b4d13f064c929c284f79f20
#
_entry.id   e1fcf14e5b4d13f064c929c284f79f20
#
_cell.length_a   1.000
_cell.length_b   1.000
_cell.length_c   1.000
_cell.angle_alpha   90.00
_cell.angle_beta   90.00
_cell.angle_gamma   90.00
#
_symmetry.space_group_name_H-M   'P 1'
#
loop_
_entity.id
_entity.type
_entity.pdbx_description
1 polymer ?
#
loop_
_entity_poly.entity_id
_entity_poly.type
_entity_poly.pdbx_seq_one_letter_code
_entity_poly.pdbx_strand_id
1 'polypeptide(L)'
;MGQEKVLNEYKDYVNIDEYVYPKDILGYVTPERQKVTHDGQEIVFNYKPIDYKITYDLDGGQFEENALVKDTYTIEQEYTPPVPTKAGYVFDSWYPKSINRGSIGLVNFRANWTLAPILLPGRELNAKFKELCGSEENWKKLIAFQVSETKPKKSDKAVDISSTDTSAYAWYVADAKCIMLYSEYEVTYNQDSSGAFEGFESLRDINDLVAIHMTNGTDVSEMFKGCKVLTNVTVLEQFAGIEFSNMDNIFEGTMAYDVNTTPTWYKYSVDVQVVSSTGAAIDTYTTRVTPGKIFYAKKYPGYTVTEEDKSFVVTENCVKIIRVEPITYSITYVFSDGIFKPEKKTFTVEEEFTPKPIMNNKPRFIGWTPEKINKGTVGDVMFIARYGE
;
A
#
# COMPACT_ATOMS: atom_id res chain seq x y z
N MET A 1 17.05 30.01 39.30
CA MET A 1 16.78 29.89 40.74
C MET A 1 15.27 29.89 40.87
N GLY A 2 14.64 28.79 41.28
CA GLY A 2 13.20 28.70 41.50
C GLY A 2 12.83 29.55 42.75
N GLN A 3 11.69 30.25 42.69
CA GLN A 3 11.18 30.94 43.86
C GLN A 3 10.82 29.90 44.92
N GLU A 4 11.34 30.06 46.14
CA GLU A 4 10.93 29.27 47.27
C GLU A 4 9.43 29.50 47.52
N LYS A 5 8.66 28.43 47.63
CA LYS A 5 7.22 28.46 47.89
C LYS A 5 6.95 27.94 49.27
N VAL A 6 6.34 28.75 50.14
CA VAL A 6 5.90 28.28 51.47
C VAL A 6 4.72 27.36 51.28
N LEU A 7 4.84 26.08 51.72
CA LEU A 7 3.79 25.06 51.63
C LEU A 7 2.92 25.09 52.89
N ASN A 8 3.54 25.31 54.05
CA ASN A 8 2.86 25.38 55.35
C ASN A 8 3.72 26.15 56.34
N GLU A 9 3.11 26.87 57.26
CA GLU A 9 3.76 27.59 58.35
C GLU A 9 2.96 27.35 59.64
N TYR A 10 3.62 27.03 60.74
CA TYR A 10 2.98 26.86 62.06
C TYR A 10 3.97 27.14 63.20
N LYS A 11 3.46 27.41 64.38
CA LYS A 11 4.23 27.54 65.64
C LYS A 11 3.96 26.34 66.53
N ASP A 12 5.01 25.85 67.14
CA ASP A 12 4.95 24.76 68.09
C ASP A 12 5.85 25.04 69.30
N TYR A 13 5.61 24.36 70.42
CA TYR A 13 6.40 24.49 71.66
C TYR A 13 7.11 23.16 71.90
N VAL A 14 8.42 23.19 71.71
CA VAL A 14 9.30 21.99 71.86
C VAL A 14 10.47 22.40 72.79
N ASN A 15 10.86 21.51 73.70
CA ASN A 15 12.00 21.81 74.60
C ASN A 15 13.32 21.83 73.83
N ILE A 16 14.26 22.63 74.34
CA ILE A 16 15.64 22.60 73.85
C ILE A 16 16.20 21.17 73.99
N ASP A 17 16.96 20.74 72.99
CA ASP A 17 17.50 19.39 72.81
C ASP A 17 16.52 18.32 72.31
N GLU A 18 15.22 18.61 72.16
CA GLU A 18 14.23 17.74 71.52
C GLU A 18 14.22 17.93 70.00
N TYR A 19 13.49 17.07 69.27
CA TYR A 19 13.35 17.10 67.81
C TYR A 19 11.98 17.59 67.37
N VAL A 20 11.96 18.47 66.38
CA VAL A 20 10.75 18.81 65.58
C VAL A 20 10.70 17.89 64.37
N TYR A 21 9.51 17.32 64.19
CA TYR A 21 9.22 16.43 63.05
C TYR A 21 8.46 17.20 62.00
N PRO A 22 8.90 17.10 60.72
CA PRO A 22 8.13 17.71 59.63
C PRO A 22 6.78 17.02 59.49
N LYS A 23 5.74 17.75 59.08
CA LYS A 23 4.42 17.19 58.76
C LYS A 23 4.50 16.53 57.38
N ASP A 24 3.79 15.42 57.20
CA ASP A 24 3.62 14.83 55.88
C ASP A 24 2.79 15.76 55.01
N ILE A 25 3.32 16.11 53.86
CA ILE A 25 2.67 16.92 52.85
C ILE A 25 2.49 16.06 51.59
N LEU A 26 1.23 15.93 51.18
CA LEU A 26 0.86 15.11 50.04
C LEU A 26 1.62 15.53 48.78
N GLY A 27 2.24 14.59 48.07
CA GLY A 27 3.00 14.84 46.86
C GLY A 27 4.44 15.30 47.07
N TYR A 28 4.91 15.33 48.30
CA TYR A 28 6.28 15.69 48.64
C TYR A 28 6.96 14.61 49.49
N VAL A 29 8.26 14.52 49.37
CA VAL A 29 9.10 13.68 50.23
C VAL A 29 9.23 14.38 51.58
N THR A 30 8.81 13.72 52.67
CA THR A 30 8.95 14.23 54.01
C THR A 30 10.43 14.31 54.39
N PRO A 31 10.96 15.51 54.74
CA PRO A 31 12.36 15.67 55.14
C PRO A 31 12.64 15.05 56.50
N GLU A 32 13.93 15.01 56.88
CA GLU A 32 14.31 14.54 58.19
C GLU A 32 13.98 15.53 59.28
N ARG A 33 13.76 15.01 60.52
CA ARG A 33 13.54 15.82 61.72
C ARG A 33 14.76 16.70 62.03
N GLN A 34 14.54 17.83 62.62
CA GLN A 34 15.57 18.78 63.07
C GLN A 34 15.55 18.97 64.59
N LYS A 35 16.75 19.14 65.19
CA LYS A 35 16.91 19.34 66.65
C LYS A 35 16.76 20.81 67.00
N VAL A 36 16.04 21.11 68.11
CA VAL A 36 15.92 22.46 68.67
C VAL A 36 17.16 22.74 69.52
N THR A 37 17.86 23.84 69.25
CA THR A 37 19.10 24.21 69.93
C THR A 37 19.00 25.45 70.77
N HIS A 38 18.01 26.30 70.60
CA HIS A 38 17.77 27.53 71.35
C HIS A 38 16.31 28.01 71.28
N ASP A 39 15.91 28.83 72.23
CA ASP A 39 14.57 29.41 72.26
C ASP A 39 14.33 30.35 71.08
N GLY A 40 13.12 30.31 70.56
CA GLY A 40 12.73 31.10 69.35
C GLY A 40 13.37 30.68 68.06
N GLN A 41 13.95 29.47 67.95
CA GLN A 41 14.54 28.97 66.72
C GLN A 41 13.49 28.84 65.61
N GLU A 42 13.83 29.38 64.42
CA GLU A 42 13.12 29.09 63.16
C GLU A 42 13.67 27.80 62.54
N ILE A 43 12.79 26.86 62.24
CA ILE A 43 13.14 25.59 61.60
C ILE A 43 12.49 25.55 60.23
N VAL A 44 13.28 25.40 59.20
CA VAL A 44 12.80 25.28 57.79
C VAL A 44 13.00 23.86 57.31
N PHE A 45 11.91 23.22 56.94
CA PHE A 45 11.91 21.91 56.28
C PHE A 45 11.79 22.05 54.76
N ASN A 46 12.79 21.62 54.04
CA ASN A 46 12.82 21.67 52.57
C ASN A 46 12.23 20.40 51.97
N TYR A 47 11.00 20.54 51.46
CA TYR A 47 10.28 19.45 50.81
C TYR A 47 10.65 19.37 49.34
N LYS A 48 10.87 18.16 48.84
CA LYS A 48 11.09 17.88 47.42
C LYS A 48 9.82 17.26 46.83
N PRO A 49 9.29 17.76 45.71
CA PRO A 49 8.18 17.12 45.04
C PRO A 49 8.53 15.68 44.63
N ILE A 50 7.57 14.78 44.74
CA ILE A 50 7.71 13.39 44.30
C ILE A 50 7.50 13.36 42.79
N ASP A 51 8.40 12.64 42.08
CA ASP A 51 8.24 12.34 40.64
C ASP A 51 7.30 11.16 40.44
N TYR A 52 6.18 11.42 39.77
CA TYR A 52 5.19 10.42 39.38
C TYR A 52 5.35 10.04 37.92
N LYS A 53 5.21 8.76 37.61
CA LYS A 53 5.39 8.21 36.26
C LYS A 53 4.22 8.56 35.33
N ILE A 54 4.55 8.86 34.07
CA ILE A 54 3.60 9.00 32.95
C ILE A 54 3.83 7.81 32.01
N THR A 55 2.75 7.22 31.51
CA THR A 55 2.77 6.22 30.43
C THR A 55 1.78 6.58 29.35
N TYR A 56 1.97 6.04 28.14
CA TYR A 56 1.16 6.34 26.98
C TYR A 56 0.68 5.07 26.30
N ASP A 57 -0.61 4.99 26.03
CA ASP A 57 -1.25 3.99 25.19
C ASP A 57 -1.69 4.72 23.91
N LEU A 58 -0.92 4.54 22.84
CA LEU A 58 -1.12 5.20 21.56
C LEU A 58 -2.02 4.39 20.60
N ASP A 59 -2.39 3.16 20.96
CA ASP A 59 -3.21 2.26 20.12
C ASP A 59 -2.71 2.20 18.67
N GLY A 60 -1.41 1.99 18.48
CA GLY A 60 -0.75 1.93 17.17
C GLY A 60 -0.38 3.27 16.54
N GLY A 61 -0.67 4.39 17.21
CA GLY A 61 -0.14 5.69 16.84
C GLY A 61 1.31 5.90 17.27
N GLN A 62 1.87 7.04 16.93
CA GLN A 62 3.24 7.45 17.29
C GLN A 62 3.31 8.95 17.55
N PHE A 63 4.28 9.36 18.36
CA PHE A 63 4.65 10.78 18.46
C PHE A 63 5.57 11.17 17.33
N GLU A 64 5.54 12.43 16.92
CA GLU A 64 6.54 12.98 16.01
C GLU A 64 7.93 12.94 16.65
N GLU A 65 8.98 12.82 15.84
CA GLU A 65 10.37 12.64 16.30
C GLU A 65 10.85 13.73 17.28
N ASN A 66 10.37 14.96 17.13
CA ASN A 66 10.74 16.10 17.97
C ASN A 66 9.67 16.49 19.01
N ALA A 67 8.67 15.63 19.26
CA ALA A 67 7.63 15.91 20.22
C ALA A 67 8.16 15.94 21.66
N LEU A 68 7.74 16.94 22.43
CA LEU A 68 8.15 17.09 23.83
C LEU A 68 7.32 16.19 24.74
N VAL A 69 7.63 14.91 24.75
CA VAL A 69 6.96 13.88 25.55
C VAL A 69 7.65 13.78 26.92
N LYS A 70 6.86 13.85 28.00
CA LYS A 70 7.34 13.67 29.38
C LYS A 70 7.06 12.26 29.87
N ASP A 71 7.98 11.69 30.63
CA ASP A 71 7.87 10.39 31.31
C ASP A 71 7.56 10.50 32.82
N THR A 72 7.72 11.72 33.36
CA THR A 72 7.43 12.02 34.77
C THR A 72 6.80 13.41 34.93
N TYR A 73 6.13 13.61 36.08
CA TYR A 73 5.61 14.88 36.53
C TYR A 73 5.60 14.97 38.05
N THR A 74 5.48 16.19 38.57
CA THR A 74 5.33 16.44 40.01
C THR A 74 3.99 17.11 40.30
N ILE A 75 3.57 17.09 41.58
CA ILE A 75 2.34 17.76 42.06
C ILE A 75 2.22 19.24 41.65
N GLU A 76 3.34 19.89 41.41
CA GLU A 76 3.44 21.32 41.03
C GLU A 76 3.25 21.60 39.56
N GLN A 77 3.27 20.56 38.73
CA GLN A 77 3.28 20.67 37.27
C GLN A 77 1.90 20.47 36.66
N GLU A 78 1.73 21.11 35.51
CA GLU A 78 0.65 20.83 34.56
C GLU A 78 1.28 20.24 33.32
N TYR A 79 0.59 19.33 32.66
CA TYR A 79 1.07 18.75 31.42
C TYR A 79 -0.09 18.24 30.56
N THR A 80 -0.04 18.60 29.27
CA THR A 80 -0.88 18.02 28.22
C THR A 80 0.07 17.39 27.23
N PRO A 81 -0.10 16.09 26.91
CA PRO A 81 0.77 15.44 25.91
C PRO A 81 0.62 16.08 24.54
N PRO A 82 1.67 16.05 23.72
CA PRO A 82 1.57 16.46 22.31
C PRO A 82 0.58 15.56 21.57
N VAL A 83 0.04 16.07 20.45
CA VAL A 83 -0.86 15.33 19.58
C VAL A 83 -0.05 14.23 18.87
N PRO A 84 -0.46 12.97 18.96
CA PRO A 84 0.17 11.86 18.22
C PRO A 84 -0.40 11.76 16.82
N THR A 85 0.25 10.98 15.96
CA THR A 85 -0.22 10.64 14.60
C THR A 85 -0.50 9.15 14.46
N LYS A 86 -1.49 8.80 13.65
CA LYS A 86 -1.83 7.41 13.29
C LYS A 86 -2.37 7.41 11.87
N ALA A 87 -1.73 6.62 10.98
CA ALA A 87 -2.13 6.55 9.57
C ALA A 87 -3.60 6.13 9.42
N GLY A 88 -4.37 6.89 8.65
CA GLY A 88 -5.81 6.65 8.41
C GLY A 88 -6.74 7.03 9.56
N TYR A 89 -6.24 7.71 10.58
CA TYR A 89 -7.03 8.13 11.74
C TYR A 89 -6.77 9.59 12.08
N VAL A 90 -7.78 10.23 12.66
CA VAL A 90 -7.71 11.56 13.26
C VAL A 90 -7.63 11.41 14.77
N PHE A 91 -6.72 12.15 15.39
CA PHE A 91 -6.64 12.20 16.85
C PHE A 91 -7.80 13.02 17.42
N ASP A 92 -8.62 12.43 18.29
CA ASP A 92 -9.73 13.13 18.94
C ASP A 92 -9.28 13.80 20.24
N SER A 93 -8.71 13.00 21.13
CA SER A 93 -8.41 13.48 22.48
C SER A 93 -7.55 12.51 23.27
N TRP A 94 -6.92 13.03 24.31
CA TRP A 94 -6.31 12.24 25.37
C TRP A 94 -7.32 11.88 26.46
N TYR A 95 -7.19 10.67 27.03
CA TYR A 95 -7.84 10.29 28.28
C TYR A 95 -6.79 9.78 29.28
N PRO A 96 -6.61 10.49 30.45
CA PRO A 96 -7.20 11.79 30.79
C PRO A 96 -6.72 12.91 29.85
N LYS A 97 -7.39 14.05 29.79
CA LYS A 97 -7.05 15.15 28.86
C LYS A 97 -5.71 15.80 29.18
N SER A 98 -5.40 15.94 30.48
CA SER A 98 -4.19 16.58 30.97
C SER A 98 -3.91 16.18 32.42
N ILE A 99 -2.70 16.44 32.88
CA ILE A 99 -2.33 16.47 34.30
C ILE A 99 -2.47 17.90 34.79
N ASN A 100 -3.23 18.08 35.86
CA ASN A 100 -3.41 19.37 36.51
C ASN A 100 -2.51 19.47 37.75
N ARG A 101 -2.19 20.69 38.16
CA ARG A 101 -1.53 20.92 39.46
C ARG A 101 -2.30 20.26 40.58
N GLY A 102 -1.61 19.63 41.51
CA GLY A 102 -2.22 18.86 42.58
C GLY A 102 -2.44 17.38 42.26
N SER A 103 -2.24 16.96 41.03
CA SER A 103 -2.29 15.54 40.65
C SER A 103 -1.14 14.73 41.27
N ILE A 104 -1.44 13.51 41.69
CA ILE A 104 -0.46 12.55 42.25
C ILE A 104 -0.68 11.17 41.67
N GLY A 105 0.37 10.34 41.74
CA GLY A 105 0.33 8.94 41.28
C GLY A 105 0.64 8.75 39.81
N LEU A 106 0.63 7.49 39.35
CA LEU A 106 0.86 7.14 37.96
C LEU A 106 -0.31 7.63 37.08
N VAL A 107 0.01 8.25 35.97
CA VAL A 107 -0.96 8.62 34.93
C VAL A 107 -0.66 7.86 33.66
N ASN A 108 -1.69 7.21 33.10
CA ASN A 108 -1.63 6.58 31.78
C ASN A 108 -2.51 7.36 30.81
N PHE A 109 -1.90 8.03 29.83
CA PHE A 109 -2.61 8.70 28.76
C PHE A 109 -2.97 7.71 27.67
N ARG A 110 -4.27 7.61 27.34
CA ARG A 110 -4.76 6.86 26.20
C ARG A 110 -5.18 7.82 25.08
N ALA A 111 -4.68 7.57 23.87
CA ALA A 111 -5.13 8.28 22.68
C ALA A 111 -6.47 7.72 22.20
N ASN A 112 -7.43 8.61 21.90
CA ASN A 112 -8.69 8.26 21.24
C ASN A 112 -8.60 8.71 19.77
N TRP A 113 -9.10 7.84 18.88
CA TRP A 113 -8.97 8.00 17.44
C TRP A 113 -10.33 7.86 16.75
N THR A 114 -10.55 8.66 15.73
CA THR A 114 -11.64 8.50 14.75
C THR A 114 -11.06 8.22 13.37
N LEU A 115 -11.74 7.39 12.56
CA LEU A 115 -11.32 7.15 11.17
C LEU A 115 -11.31 8.46 10.39
N ALA A 116 -10.22 8.71 9.65
CA ALA A 116 -10.16 9.82 8.71
C ALA A 116 -11.21 9.64 7.59
N PRO A 117 -11.64 10.70 6.91
CA PRO A 117 -12.58 10.58 5.80
C PRO A 117 -12.02 9.68 4.69
N ILE A 118 -12.78 8.64 4.36
CA ILE A 118 -12.53 7.81 3.19
C ILE A 118 -13.61 8.15 2.17
N LEU A 119 -13.22 8.44 0.92
CA LEU A 119 -14.17 8.75 -0.14
C LEU A 119 -15.12 7.58 -0.41
N LEU A 120 -16.26 7.87 -1.00
CA LEU A 120 -17.17 6.85 -1.54
C LEU A 120 -16.42 5.94 -2.54
N PRO A 121 -16.89 4.69 -2.77
CA PRO A 121 -16.39 3.85 -3.84
C PRO A 121 -16.41 4.57 -5.18
N GLY A 122 -15.40 4.31 -6.04
CA GLY A 122 -15.13 5.16 -7.20
C GLY A 122 -16.32 5.42 -8.11
N ARG A 123 -17.09 4.39 -8.47
CA ARG A 123 -18.28 4.58 -9.33
C ARG A 123 -19.42 5.32 -8.63
N GLU A 124 -19.58 5.14 -7.32
CA GLU A 124 -20.55 5.91 -6.53
C GLU A 124 -20.12 7.37 -6.41
N LEU A 125 -18.82 7.62 -6.17
CA LEU A 125 -18.22 8.95 -6.15
C LEU A 125 -18.41 9.65 -7.52
N ASN A 126 -18.16 8.95 -8.63
CA ASN A 126 -18.40 9.46 -9.99
C ASN A 126 -19.85 9.86 -10.21
N ALA A 127 -20.80 9.02 -9.80
CA ALA A 127 -22.22 9.31 -9.89
C ALA A 127 -22.58 10.57 -9.08
N LYS A 128 -22.03 10.73 -7.87
CA LYS A 128 -22.22 11.93 -7.04
C LYS A 128 -21.68 13.18 -7.71
N PHE A 129 -20.50 13.13 -8.30
CA PHE A 129 -19.93 14.27 -9.03
C PHE A 129 -20.79 14.68 -10.24
N LYS A 130 -21.31 13.70 -10.98
CA LYS A 130 -22.23 13.95 -12.12
C LYS A 130 -23.57 14.54 -11.65
N GLU A 131 -24.11 14.04 -10.52
CA GLU A 131 -25.32 14.59 -9.88
C GLU A 131 -25.13 16.07 -9.48
N LEU A 132 -23.99 16.41 -8.85
CA LEU A 132 -23.64 17.79 -8.47
C LEU A 132 -23.63 18.74 -9.67
N CYS A 133 -23.15 18.31 -10.82
CA CYS A 133 -23.17 19.13 -12.05
C CYS A 133 -24.58 19.35 -12.61
N GLY A 134 -25.58 18.55 -12.20
CA GLY A 134 -27.01 18.71 -12.52
C GLY A 134 -27.43 18.29 -13.93
N SER A 135 -26.53 18.23 -14.90
CA SER A 135 -26.82 17.79 -16.27
C SER A 135 -25.62 17.17 -16.96
N GLU A 136 -25.89 16.34 -17.97
CA GLU A 136 -24.83 15.72 -18.78
C GLU A 136 -23.96 16.76 -19.49
N GLU A 137 -24.57 17.84 -19.98
CA GLU A 137 -23.84 18.93 -20.62
C GLU A 137 -22.83 19.57 -19.67
N ASN A 138 -23.19 19.77 -18.40
CA ASN A 138 -22.32 20.39 -17.40
C ASN A 138 -21.16 19.47 -16.98
N TRP A 139 -21.42 18.19 -16.67
CA TRP A 139 -20.32 17.33 -16.25
C TRP A 139 -19.37 16.99 -17.41
N LYS A 140 -19.85 16.94 -18.66
CA LYS A 140 -18.97 16.82 -19.84
C LYS A 140 -18.09 18.05 -20.04
N LYS A 141 -18.50 19.21 -19.55
CA LYS A 141 -17.75 20.48 -19.62
C LYS A 141 -16.91 20.75 -18.38
N LEU A 142 -16.91 19.84 -17.36
CA LEU A 142 -16.10 19.97 -16.17
C LEU A 142 -14.61 19.95 -16.54
N ILE A 143 -13.84 20.91 -16.02
CA ILE A 143 -12.43 21.08 -16.41
C ILE A 143 -11.45 20.77 -15.28
N ALA A 144 -11.90 20.77 -14.01
CA ALA A 144 -11.02 20.61 -12.86
C ALA A 144 -11.74 20.00 -11.64
N PHE A 145 -10.95 19.35 -10.79
CA PHE A 145 -11.26 19.09 -9.38
C PHE A 145 -10.26 19.89 -8.56
N GLN A 146 -10.73 20.65 -7.58
CA GLN A 146 -9.89 21.52 -6.76
C GLN A 146 -10.17 21.34 -5.29
N VAL A 147 -9.12 21.40 -4.45
CA VAL A 147 -9.26 21.37 -3.00
C VAL A 147 -9.44 22.79 -2.47
N SER A 148 -10.46 22.97 -1.63
CA SER A 148 -10.77 24.24 -0.98
C SER A 148 -10.13 24.29 0.41
N GLU A 149 -9.47 25.40 0.73
CA GLU A 149 -8.95 25.66 2.09
C GLU A 149 -10.08 26.10 3.05
N THR A 150 -11.25 26.40 2.54
CA THR A 150 -12.36 26.91 3.35
C THR A 150 -13.59 26.02 3.26
N LYS A 151 -14.25 25.86 4.41
CA LYS A 151 -15.50 25.09 4.53
C LYS A 151 -16.59 25.66 3.60
N PRO A 152 -17.36 24.78 2.92
CA PRO A 152 -18.44 25.23 2.05
C PRO A 152 -19.51 26.03 2.81
N LYS A 153 -20.03 27.05 2.15
CA LYS A 153 -21.17 27.83 2.67
C LYS A 153 -22.47 27.09 2.39
N LYS A 154 -23.53 27.41 3.13
CA LYS A 154 -24.87 26.83 2.87
C LYS A 154 -25.37 27.06 1.43
N SER A 155 -24.97 28.18 0.81
CA SER A 155 -25.28 28.50 -0.59
C SER A 155 -24.66 27.55 -1.61
N ASP A 156 -23.54 26.91 -1.26
CA ASP A 156 -22.76 26.10 -2.18
C ASP A 156 -23.39 24.71 -2.43
N LYS A 157 -24.41 24.35 -1.60
CA LYS A 157 -25.12 23.06 -1.69
C LYS A 157 -24.19 21.85 -1.70
N ALA A 158 -23.11 21.93 -0.89
CA ALA A 158 -22.16 20.86 -0.78
C ALA A 158 -22.82 19.57 -0.28
N VAL A 159 -22.38 18.44 -0.80
CA VAL A 159 -22.80 17.11 -0.38
C VAL A 159 -21.63 16.39 0.27
N ASP A 160 -21.93 15.48 1.18
CA ASP A 160 -20.94 14.56 1.75
C ASP A 160 -20.59 13.48 0.71
N ILE A 161 -19.30 13.27 0.51
CA ILE A 161 -18.72 12.29 -0.41
C ILE A 161 -17.87 11.25 0.30
N SER A 162 -17.99 11.16 1.63
CA SER A 162 -17.29 10.18 2.45
C SER A 162 -18.10 8.92 2.70
N SER A 163 -17.41 7.80 2.93
CA SER A 163 -17.99 6.52 3.35
C SER A 163 -17.80 6.25 4.85
N THR A 164 -17.27 7.23 5.61
CA THR A 164 -16.98 7.17 7.04
C THR A 164 -17.79 8.18 7.82
N ASP A 165 -17.78 8.10 9.16
CA ASP A 165 -18.47 9.06 10.03
C ASP A 165 -17.85 10.48 10.03
N THR A 166 -16.61 10.60 9.57
CA THR A 166 -15.95 11.88 9.31
C THR A 166 -16.21 12.31 7.87
N SER A 167 -16.57 13.60 7.69
CA SER A 167 -17.07 14.08 6.42
C SER A 167 -16.01 14.70 5.53
N ALA A 168 -16.11 14.40 4.22
CA ALA A 168 -15.52 15.13 3.13
C ALA A 168 -16.63 15.66 2.23
N TYR A 169 -16.54 16.92 1.82
CA TYR A 169 -17.60 17.60 1.09
C TYR A 169 -17.17 17.92 -0.33
N ALA A 170 -18.14 17.89 -1.27
CA ALA A 170 -17.96 18.37 -2.64
C ALA A 170 -19.10 19.27 -3.06
N TRP A 171 -18.82 20.25 -3.93
CA TRP A 171 -19.82 21.11 -4.58
C TRP A 171 -19.36 21.58 -5.95
N TYR A 172 -20.31 21.84 -6.83
CA TYR A 172 -20.04 22.29 -8.19
C TYR A 172 -20.08 23.82 -8.29
N VAL A 173 -19.06 24.39 -8.92
CA VAL A 173 -18.95 25.83 -9.22
C VAL A 173 -19.12 26.03 -10.72
N ALA A 174 -20.31 26.43 -11.14
CA ALA A 174 -20.71 26.47 -12.54
C ALA A 174 -19.87 27.42 -13.39
N ASP A 175 -19.58 28.64 -12.91
CA ASP A 175 -18.77 29.63 -13.63
C ASP A 175 -17.33 29.16 -13.85
N ALA A 176 -16.75 28.47 -12.89
CA ALA A 176 -15.42 27.90 -12.96
C ALA A 176 -15.40 26.51 -13.65
N LYS A 177 -16.55 25.88 -13.85
CA LYS A 177 -16.69 24.51 -14.36
C LYS A 177 -15.81 23.51 -13.58
N CYS A 178 -15.78 23.64 -12.27
CA CYS A 178 -14.99 22.77 -11.40
C CYS A 178 -15.85 22.19 -10.27
N ILE A 179 -15.40 21.07 -9.74
CA ILE A 179 -15.87 20.54 -8.45
C ILE A 179 -14.83 20.91 -7.40
N MET A 180 -15.31 21.57 -6.33
CA MET A 180 -14.52 21.85 -5.14
C MET A 180 -14.66 20.72 -4.14
N LEU A 181 -13.57 20.37 -3.47
CA LEU A 181 -13.47 19.37 -2.43
C LEU A 181 -13.01 20.03 -1.13
N TYR A 182 -13.57 19.62 0.00
CA TYR A 182 -13.17 20.13 1.31
C TYR A 182 -13.32 19.06 2.39
N SER A 183 -12.36 18.99 3.28
CA SER A 183 -12.42 18.29 4.57
C SER A 183 -11.61 19.04 5.62
N GLU A 184 -11.96 18.91 6.89
CA GLU A 184 -11.15 19.39 8.01
C GLU A 184 -9.94 18.49 8.27
N TYR A 185 -9.91 17.29 7.66
CA TYR A 185 -8.93 16.25 7.89
C TYR A 185 -8.35 15.76 6.57
N GLU A 186 -7.23 15.06 6.66
CA GLU A 186 -6.69 14.33 5.51
C GLU A 186 -7.71 13.32 4.99
N VAL A 187 -7.92 13.32 3.68
CA VAL A 187 -8.88 12.44 3.01
C VAL A 187 -8.14 11.29 2.35
N THR A 188 -8.70 10.09 2.41
CA THR A 188 -8.15 8.90 1.77
C THR A 188 -9.09 8.43 0.66
N TYR A 189 -8.52 8.00 -0.47
CA TYR A 189 -9.28 7.30 -1.51
C TYR A 189 -9.84 5.97 -0.97
N ASN A 190 -11.01 5.57 -1.47
CA ASN A 190 -11.56 4.25 -1.18
C ASN A 190 -10.65 3.15 -1.77
N GLN A 191 -10.65 1.97 -1.17
CA GLN A 191 -9.95 0.80 -1.74
C GLN A 191 -10.50 0.43 -3.13
N ASP A 192 -11.78 0.65 -3.39
CA ASP A 192 -12.35 0.66 -4.72
C ASP A 192 -12.48 2.12 -5.20
N SER A 193 -11.51 2.58 -5.95
CA SER A 193 -11.52 3.89 -6.62
C SER A 193 -11.71 3.77 -8.14
N SER A 194 -12.18 2.58 -8.59
CA SER A 194 -12.41 2.30 -9.99
C SER A 194 -13.42 3.27 -10.61
N GLY A 195 -13.07 3.85 -11.78
CA GLY A 195 -13.92 4.76 -12.52
C GLY A 195 -14.26 6.08 -11.82
N ALA A 196 -13.56 6.48 -10.74
CA ALA A 196 -13.90 7.65 -9.92
C ALA A 196 -14.07 8.96 -10.72
N PHE A 197 -13.31 9.13 -11.79
CA PHE A 197 -13.37 10.30 -12.68
C PHE A 197 -13.71 9.93 -14.12
N GLU A 198 -14.31 8.75 -14.35
CA GLU A 198 -14.65 8.26 -15.68
C GLU A 198 -15.62 9.17 -16.42
N GLY A 199 -15.30 9.49 -17.68
CA GLY A 199 -16.20 10.16 -18.62
C GLY A 199 -16.25 11.68 -18.49
N PHE A 200 -15.46 12.32 -17.63
CA PHE A 200 -15.33 13.78 -17.60
C PHE A 200 -14.54 14.28 -18.81
N GLU A 201 -15.21 14.37 -19.96
CA GLU A 201 -14.61 14.55 -21.29
C GLU A 201 -13.72 15.80 -21.41
N SER A 202 -14.03 16.88 -20.68
CA SER A 202 -13.27 18.14 -20.69
C SER A 202 -12.29 18.28 -19.52
N LEU A 203 -12.14 17.26 -18.67
CA LEU A 203 -11.22 17.28 -17.54
C LEU A 203 -9.77 17.41 -18.02
N ARG A 204 -9.05 18.38 -17.49
CA ARG A 204 -7.64 18.68 -17.83
C ARG A 204 -6.78 19.03 -16.63
N ASP A 205 -7.39 19.45 -15.51
CA ASP A 205 -6.69 19.80 -14.29
C ASP A 205 -7.05 18.83 -13.17
N ILE A 206 -6.06 18.05 -12.73
CA ILE A 206 -6.15 17.03 -11.69
C ILE A 206 -5.10 17.27 -10.61
N ASN A 207 -4.45 18.46 -10.59
CA ASN A 207 -3.31 18.71 -9.72
C ASN A 207 -3.65 18.54 -8.23
N ASP A 208 -4.84 18.98 -7.82
CA ASP A 208 -5.24 18.90 -6.41
C ASP A 208 -5.69 17.50 -5.97
N LEU A 209 -5.95 16.58 -6.92
CA LEU A 209 -6.35 15.21 -6.59
C LEU A 209 -5.26 14.41 -5.87
N VAL A 210 -4.00 14.83 -5.98
CA VAL A 210 -2.88 14.21 -5.26
C VAL A 210 -2.83 14.58 -3.78
N ALA A 211 -3.59 15.58 -3.34
CA ALA A 211 -3.77 15.90 -1.93
C ALA A 211 -4.59 14.82 -1.19
N ILE A 212 -5.32 13.97 -1.93
CA ILE A 212 -6.08 12.85 -1.37
C ILE A 212 -5.13 11.65 -1.23
N HIS A 213 -5.04 11.12 -0.02
CA HIS A 213 -4.12 10.02 0.28
C HIS A 213 -4.52 8.71 -0.43
N MET A 214 -3.55 8.02 -1.02
CA MET A 214 -3.73 6.73 -1.68
C MET A 214 -3.02 5.63 -0.87
N THR A 215 -3.65 4.45 -0.76
CA THR A 215 -3.09 3.32 0.02
C THR A 215 -2.79 2.13 -0.88
N ASN A 216 -1.92 1.22 -0.39
CA ASN A 216 -1.65 -0.05 -1.06
C ASN A 216 -2.93 -0.88 -1.21
N GLY A 217 -3.03 -1.62 -2.31
CA GLY A 217 -4.18 -2.48 -2.61
C GLY A 217 -5.38 -1.75 -3.25
N THR A 218 -5.30 -0.41 -3.45
CA THR A 218 -6.38 0.34 -4.10
C THR A 218 -6.55 -0.10 -5.55
N ASP A 219 -7.80 -0.34 -5.97
CA ASP A 219 -8.19 -0.51 -7.36
C ASP A 219 -8.42 0.88 -8.00
N VAL A 220 -7.64 1.21 -9.01
CA VAL A 220 -7.72 2.47 -9.77
C VAL A 220 -8.09 2.22 -11.24
N SER A 221 -8.60 1.03 -11.56
CA SER A 221 -9.02 0.69 -12.92
C SER A 221 -10.04 1.71 -13.45
N GLU A 222 -9.90 2.06 -14.71
CA GLU A 222 -10.79 3.01 -15.41
C GLU A 222 -10.91 4.39 -14.74
N MET A 223 -10.05 4.73 -13.76
CA MET A 223 -10.20 5.93 -12.92
C MET A 223 -10.37 7.22 -13.73
N PHE A 224 -9.64 7.38 -14.85
CA PHE A 224 -9.73 8.53 -15.76
C PHE A 224 -10.18 8.13 -17.16
N LYS A 225 -10.78 6.96 -17.33
CA LYS A 225 -11.28 6.49 -18.63
C LYS A 225 -12.23 7.49 -19.27
N GLY A 226 -12.00 7.79 -20.55
CA GLY A 226 -12.85 8.72 -21.31
C GLY A 226 -12.70 10.20 -20.95
N CYS A 227 -11.68 10.59 -20.17
CA CYS A 227 -11.30 11.99 -19.98
C CYS A 227 -10.54 12.48 -21.22
N LYS A 228 -11.28 12.79 -22.29
CA LYS A 228 -10.78 12.91 -23.68
C LYS A 228 -9.68 13.95 -23.89
N VAL A 229 -9.69 15.03 -23.10
CA VAL A 229 -8.70 16.13 -23.24
C VAL A 229 -7.61 16.11 -22.17
N LEU A 230 -7.60 15.10 -21.31
CA LEU A 230 -6.57 14.95 -20.30
C LEU A 230 -5.27 14.52 -20.99
N THR A 231 -4.27 15.41 -21.04
CA THR A 231 -3.03 15.22 -21.81
C THR A 231 -1.83 14.89 -20.95
N ASN A 232 -1.79 15.33 -19.69
CA ASN A 232 -0.67 15.13 -18.80
C ASN A 232 -1.17 14.70 -17.41
N VAL A 233 -0.68 13.56 -16.94
CA VAL A 233 -1.03 12.99 -15.64
C VAL A 233 0.24 12.69 -14.78
N THR A 234 1.37 13.31 -15.12
CA THR A 234 2.64 13.13 -14.40
C THR A 234 2.56 13.59 -12.94
N VAL A 235 1.61 14.47 -12.60
CA VAL A 235 1.32 14.85 -11.21
C VAL A 235 1.02 13.63 -10.32
N LEU A 236 0.44 12.56 -10.88
CA LEU A 236 0.15 11.32 -10.18
C LEU A 236 1.43 10.53 -9.82
N GLU A 237 2.64 11.00 -10.19
CA GLU A 237 3.90 10.44 -9.71
C GLU A 237 4.00 10.46 -8.18
N GLN A 238 3.24 11.30 -7.49
CA GLN A 238 3.12 11.28 -6.03
C GLN A 238 2.61 9.94 -5.47
N PHE A 239 1.96 9.14 -6.30
CA PHE A 239 1.56 7.76 -5.94
C PHE A 239 2.63 6.72 -6.26
N ALA A 240 3.86 7.13 -6.59
CA ALA A 240 4.98 6.22 -6.77
C ALA A 240 5.24 5.43 -5.48
N GLY A 241 5.39 4.10 -5.62
CA GLY A 241 5.56 3.20 -4.47
C GLY A 241 4.25 2.60 -3.93
N ILE A 242 3.08 3.07 -4.38
CA ILE A 242 1.80 2.43 -4.07
C ILE A 242 1.66 1.14 -4.91
N GLU A 243 1.33 0.04 -4.25
CA GLU A 243 1.01 -1.22 -4.91
C GLU A 243 -0.51 -1.29 -5.18
N PHE A 244 -0.91 -0.98 -6.41
CA PHE A 244 -2.32 -1.04 -6.82
C PHE A 244 -2.75 -2.50 -7.03
N SER A 245 -3.98 -2.84 -6.60
CA SER A 245 -4.58 -4.16 -6.87
C SER A 245 -5.00 -4.31 -8.32
N ASN A 246 -5.47 -3.21 -8.95
CA ASN A 246 -5.84 -3.15 -10.35
C ASN A 246 -5.62 -1.74 -10.90
N MET A 247 -5.07 -1.63 -12.12
CA MET A 247 -4.87 -0.37 -12.83
C MET A 247 -5.25 -0.48 -14.32
N ASP A 248 -6.10 -1.44 -14.67
CA ASP A 248 -6.49 -1.67 -16.05
C ASP A 248 -7.29 -0.47 -16.57
N ASN A 249 -6.98 -0.05 -17.80
CA ASN A 249 -7.69 1.02 -18.52
C ASN A 249 -7.75 2.37 -17.80
N ILE A 250 -6.87 2.61 -16.82
CA ILE A 250 -6.89 3.84 -15.98
C ILE A 250 -6.91 5.12 -16.84
N PHE A 251 -6.22 5.14 -17.99
CA PHE A 251 -6.15 6.27 -18.91
C PHE A 251 -6.76 5.98 -20.30
N GLU A 252 -7.60 4.95 -20.44
CA GLU A 252 -8.23 4.61 -21.71
C GLU A 252 -9.07 5.78 -22.24
N GLY A 253 -8.88 6.14 -23.53
CA GLY A 253 -9.61 7.24 -24.15
C GLY A 253 -9.19 8.64 -23.69
N THR A 254 -8.05 8.78 -23.01
CA THR A 254 -7.38 10.06 -22.73
C THR A 254 -6.35 10.36 -23.82
N MET A 255 -5.74 11.56 -23.74
CA MET A 255 -4.56 11.93 -24.54
C MET A 255 -3.23 11.74 -23.77
N ALA A 256 -3.29 11.19 -22.56
CA ALA A 256 -2.13 10.90 -21.71
C ALA A 256 -1.73 9.41 -21.86
N TYR A 257 -0.96 9.08 -22.89
CA TYR A 257 -0.64 7.68 -23.23
C TYR A 257 0.82 7.41 -23.62
N ASP A 258 1.72 8.38 -23.44
CA ASP A 258 3.15 8.17 -23.67
C ASP A 258 3.97 8.35 -22.38
N VAL A 259 5.27 7.97 -22.43
CA VAL A 259 6.19 8.02 -21.29
C VAL A 259 6.47 9.43 -20.75
N ASN A 260 6.13 10.48 -21.52
CA ASN A 260 6.34 11.87 -21.10
C ASN A 260 5.10 12.45 -20.44
N THR A 261 3.95 11.81 -20.58
CA THR A 261 2.63 12.29 -20.13
C THR A 261 2.03 11.40 -19.04
N THR A 262 2.58 10.21 -18.79
CA THR A 262 2.14 9.26 -17.75
C THR A 262 3.17 9.12 -16.63
N PRO A 263 2.74 8.79 -15.38
CA PRO A 263 3.66 8.54 -14.28
C PRO A 263 4.48 7.26 -14.49
N THR A 264 5.65 7.19 -13.85
CA THR A 264 6.60 6.06 -14.03
C THR A 264 6.07 4.72 -13.52
N TRP A 265 5.14 4.74 -12.56
CA TRP A 265 4.52 3.54 -12.02
C TRP A 265 3.44 2.96 -12.92
N TYR A 266 2.90 3.73 -13.89
CA TYR A 266 1.86 3.25 -14.81
C TYR A 266 2.42 2.19 -15.75
N LYS A 267 1.70 1.08 -15.91
CA LYS A 267 2.09 -0.05 -16.76
C LYS A 267 0.89 -0.55 -17.53
N TYR A 268 1.09 -0.81 -18.81
CA TYR A 268 0.11 -1.51 -19.65
C TYR A 268 0.05 -2.99 -19.29
N SER A 269 -1.15 -3.54 -19.30
CA SER A 269 -1.40 -4.98 -19.21
C SER A 269 -1.14 -5.64 -20.55
N VAL A 270 -0.41 -6.72 -20.53
CA VAL A 270 -0.16 -7.58 -21.71
C VAL A 270 -0.61 -9.00 -21.36
N ASP A 271 -1.72 -9.43 -21.97
CA ASP A 271 -2.21 -10.80 -21.87
C ASP A 271 -1.51 -11.66 -22.93
N VAL A 272 -0.67 -12.55 -22.48
CA VAL A 272 0.17 -13.38 -23.36
C VAL A 272 -0.44 -14.77 -23.52
N GLN A 273 -0.65 -15.19 -24.77
CA GLN A 273 -1.04 -16.54 -25.13
C GLN A 273 0.10 -17.16 -25.95
N VAL A 274 0.66 -18.27 -25.48
CA VAL A 274 1.75 -18.95 -26.16
C VAL A 274 1.21 -20.18 -26.86
N VAL A 275 1.40 -20.25 -28.19
CA VAL A 275 0.81 -21.27 -29.03
C VAL A 275 1.92 -21.88 -29.92
N SER A 276 1.99 -23.22 -29.94
CA SER A 276 2.87 -23.94 -30.87
C SER A 276 2.38 -23.82 -32.31
N SER A 277 3.29 -23.93 -33.26
CA SER A 277 2.98 -24.05 -34.70
C SER A 277 2.08 -25.25 -35.02
N THR A 278 2.01 -26.24 -34.14
CA THR A 278 1.07 -27.39 -34.25
C THR A 278 -0.33 -27.09 -33.72
N GLY A 279 -0.55 -25.92 -33.12
CA GLY A 279 -1.82 -25.52 -32.49
C GLY A 279 -1.95 -25.86 -31.01
N ALA A 280 -0.94 -26.42 -30.37
CA ALA A 280 -0.96 -26.71 -28.94
C ALA A 280 -0.82 -25.41 -28.13
N ALA A 281 -1.68 -25.23 -27.12
CA ALA A 281 -1.53 -24.16 -26.13
C ALA A 281 -0.41 -24.54 -25.15
N ILE A 282 0.59 -23.66 -25.01
CA ILE A 282 1.80 -23.91 -24.22
C ILE A 282 1.73 -23.18 -22.88
N ASP A 283 1.36 -21.88 -22.89
CA ASP A 283 1.29 -21.03 -21.70
C ASP A 283 0.28 -19.91 -21.91
N THR A 284 -0.26 -19.39 -20.79
CA THR A 284 -1.08 -18.19 -20.79
C THR A 284 -0.79 -17.43 -19.50
N TYR A 285 -0.46 -16.15 -19.60
CA TYR A 285 -0.19 -15.30 -18.44
C TYR A 285 -0.40 -13.83 -18.77
N THR A 286 -0.67 -13.04 -17.74
CA THR A 286 -0.70 -11.58 -17.80
C THR A 286 0.59 -11.02 -17.24
N THR A 287 1.13 -9.98 -17.86
CA THR A 287 2.26 -9.20 -17.34
C THR A 287 2.02 -7.72 -17.53
N ARG A 288 2.77 -6.90 -16.80
CA ARG A 288 2.68 -5.45 -16.88
C ARG A 288 3.98 -4.87 -17.40
N VAL A 289 3.89 -3.99 -18.39
CA VAL A 289 5.04 -3.38 -19.07
C VAL A 289 4.90 -1.87 -19.08
N THR A 290 5.97 -1.15 -18.74
CA THR A 290 5.99 0.32 -18.80
C THR A 290 5.73 0.78 -20.23
N PRO A 291 4.90 1.81 -20.44
CA PRO A 291 4.62 2.39 -21.76
C PRO A 291 5.89 2.67 -22.57
N GLY A 292 5.90 2.28 -23.84
CA GLY A 292 7.03 2.47 -24.75
C GLY A 292 8.24 1.56 -24.51
N LYS A 293 8.19 0.65 -23.53
CA LYS A 293 9.26 -0.34 -23.30
C LYS A 293 9.03 -1.59 -24.13
N ILE A 294 10.13 -2.31 -24.37
CA ILE A 294 10.10 -3.56 -25.11
C ILE A 294 9.71 -4.70 -24.18
N PHE A 295 8.67 -5.43 -24.55
CA PHE A 295 8.37 -6.74 -23.99
C PHE A 295 9.25 -7.79 -24.67
N TYR A 296 9.76 -8.75 -23.90
CA TYR A 296 10.50 -9.90 -24.39
C TYR A 296 9.76 -11.20 -24.03
N ALA A 297 9.56 -12.06 -25.02
CA ALA A 297 8.95 -13.36 -24.80
C ALA A 297 9.83 -14.25 -23.89
N LYS A 298 9.18 -15.01 -23.01
CA LYS A 298 9.88 -16.01 -22.18
C LYS A 298 10.46 -17.13 -23.03
N LYS A 299 11.47 -17.81 -22.51
CA LYS A 299 11.98 -19.06 -23.10
C LYS A 299 11.13 -20.24 -22.63
N TYR A 300 10.81 -21.14 -23.56
CA TYR A 300 10.03 -22.36 -23.28
C TYR A 300 10.89 -23.58 -23.59
N PRO A 301 11.11 -24.50 -22.61
CA PRO A 301 11.88 -25.70 -22.81
C PRO A 301 11.31 -26.54 -23.98
N GLY A 302 12.15 -26.94 -24.93
CA GLY A 302 11.72 -27.70 -26.10
C GLY A 302 11.11 -26.90 -27.23
N TYR A 303 11.07 -25.57 -27.12
CA TYR A 303 10.53 -24.68 -28.14
C TYR A 303 11.49 -23.53 -28.48
N THR A 304 11.39 -23.05 -29.71
CA THR A 304 12.02 -21.81 -30.18
C THR A 304 10.92 -20.78 -30.45
N VAL A 305 11.03 -19.59 -29.85
CA VAL A 305 10.12 -18.46 -30.14
C VAL A 305 10.42 -17.97 -31.57
N THR A 306 9.37 -17.72 -32.37
CA THR A 306 9.55 -17.17 -33.75
C THR A 306 10.18 -15.78 -33.69
N GLU A 307 10.94 -15.39 -34.70
CA GLU A 307 11.68 -14.11 -34.72
C GLU A 307 10.72 -12.90 -34.50
N GLU A 308 9.54 -12.96 -35.12
CA GLU A 308 8.53 -11.90 -35.06
C GLU A 308 7.92 -11.71 -33.65
N ASP A 309 7.91 -12.77 -32.86
CA ASP A 309 7.28 -12.79 -31.55
C ASP A 309 8.28 -12.70 -30.36
N LYS A 310 9.60 -12.62 -30.66
CA LYS A 310 10.64 -12.52 -29.62
C LYS A 310 10.50 -11.27 -28.77
N SER A 311 10.10 -10.15 -29.40
CA SER A 311 9.92 -8.89 -28.70
C SER A 311 9.03 -7.92 -29.48
N PHE A 312 8.37 -7.00 -28.77
CA PHE A 312 7.62 -5.90 -29.35
C PHE A 312 7.54 -4.72 -28.38
N VAL A 313 7.30 -3.50 -28.90
CA VAL A 313 7.11 -2.32 -28.08
C VAL A 313 5.66 -2.29 -27.59
N VAL A 314 5.45 -2.07 -26.28
CA VAL A 314 4.13 -2.01 -25.69
C VAL A 314 3.66 -0.55 -25.66
N THR A 315 2.61 -0.25 -26.42
CA THR A 315 2.03 1.09 -26.55
C THR A 315 0.61 1.21 -25.99
N GLU A 316 0.00 0.09 -25.64
CA GLU A 316 -1.37 0.00 -25.10
C GLU A 316 -1.59 -1.33 -24.37
N ASN A 317 -2.69 -1.46 -23.64
CA ASN A 317 -3.14 -2.77 -23.14
C ASN A 317 -3.45 -3.67 -24.33
N CYS A 318 -2.89 -4.87 -24.34
CA CYS A 318 -3.05 -5.73 -25.50
C CYS A 318 -3.07 -7.23 -25.14
N VAL A 319 -3.64 -8.01 -26.05
CA VAL A 319 -3.48 -9.46 -26.07
C VAL A 319 -2.41 -9.79 -27.11
N LYS A 320 -1.34 -10.48 -26.72
CA LYS A 320 -0.26 -10.89 -27.61
C LYS A 320 -0.20 -12.40 -27.74
N ILE A 321 -0.29 -12.90 -28.96
CA ILE A 321 -0.04 -14.28 -29.27
C ILE A 321 1.45 -14.44 -29.59
N ILE A 322 2.13 -15.28 -28.81
CA ILE A 322 3.53 -15.67 -29.01
C ILE A 322 3.53 -17.04 -29.68
N ARG A 323 4.07 -17.12 -30.85
CA ARG A 323 4.21 -18.38 -31.62
C ARG A 323 5.55 -19.02 -31.32
N VAL A 324 5.51 -20.32 -31.07
CA VAL A 324 6.70 -21.13 -30.78
C VAL A 324 6.76 -22.35 -31.71
N GLU A 325 7.96 -22.77 -32.08
CA GLU A 325 8.22 -23.95 -32.91
C GLU A 325 8.84 -25.04 -32.03
N PRO A 326 8.31 -26.28 -32.07
CA PRO A 326 8.90 -27.38 -31.33
C PRO A 326 10.30 -27.69 -31.88
N ILE A 327 11.28 -27.82 -31.00
CA ILE A 327 12.65 -28.19 -31.33
C ILE A 327 12.66 -29.68 -31.67
N THR A 328 13.32 -30.03 -32.78
CA THR A 328 13.53 -31.42 -33.18
C THR A 328 14.79 -31.98 -32.52
N TYR A 329 14.64 -33.09 -31.82
CA TYR A 329 15.70 -33.83 -31.14
C TYR A 329 15.97 -35.14 -31.83
N SER A 330 17.21 -35.65 -31.76
CA SER A 330 17.65 -36.90 -32.37
C SER A 330 17.32 -38.12 -31.52
N ILE A 331 17.03 -39.22 -32.16
CA ILE A 331 16.91 -40.54 -31.52
C ILE A 331 18.04 -41.43 -32.02
N THR A 332 18.82 -41.93 -31.07
CA THR A 332 19.89 -42.91 -31.35
C THR A 332 19.50 -44.27 -30.77
N TYR A 333 19.83 -45.34 -31.49
CA TYR A 333 19.56 -46.72 -31.05
C TYR A 333 20.86 -47.47 -30.90
N VAL A 334 21.08 -48.06 -29.71
CA VAL A 334 22.26 -48.88 -29.40
C VAL A 334 21.80 -50.32 -29.12
N PHE A 335 22.21 -51.26 -29.95
CA PHE A 335 21.91 -52.66 -29.82
C PHE A 335 23.06 -53.51 -30.34
N SER A 336 23.23 -54.72 -29.80
CA SER A 336 24.37 -55.59 -30.09
C SER A 336 24.07 -56.69 -31.06
N ASP A 337 22.81 -57.12 -31.18
CA ASP A 337 22.42 -58.24 -32.02
C ASP A 337 20.93 -58.15 -32.42
N GLY A 338 20.57 -58.79 -33.54
CA GLY A 338 19.22 -58.85 -34.05
C GLY A 338 18.95 -57.92 -35.24
N ILE A 339 17.73 -58.01 -35.77
CA ILE A 339 17.24 -57.19 -36.85
C ILE A 339 16.36 -56.08 -36.30
N PHE A 340 16.81 -54.86 -36.46
CA PHE A 340 16.07 -53.66 -36.07
C PHE A 340 16.13 -52.59 -37.17
N LYS A 341 14.97 -52.10 -37.56
CA LYS A 341 14.85 -50.95 -38.44
C LYS A 341 14.22 -49.81 -37.71
N PRO A 342 14.95 -48.73 -37.40
CA PRO A 342 14.39 -47.56 -36.76
C PRO A 342 13.22 -46.99 -37.53
N GLU A 343 12.08 -46.85 -36.89
CA GLU A 343 10.87 -46.23 -37.47
C GLU A 343 10.96 -44.71 -37.38
N LYS A 344 11.62 -44.22 -36.34
CA LYS A 344 11.74 -42.81 -36.05
C LYS A 344 13.19 -42.45 -35.65
N LYS A 345 13.72 -41.41 -36.24
CA LYS A 345 15.08 -40.91 -35.94
C LYS A 345 15.10 -39.58 -35.20
N THR A 346 13.97 -38.91 -35.15
CA THR A 346 13.81 -37.62 -34.49
C THR A 346 12.46 -37.53 -33.82
N PHE A 347 12.34 -36.65 -32.86
CA PHE A 347 11.06 -36.34 -32.18
C PHE A 347 11.06 -34.89 -31.72
N THR A 348 9.88 -34.38 -31.36
CA THR A 348 9.70 -33.08 -30.73
C THR A 348 9.14 -33.25 -29.32
N VAL A 349 9.20 -32.17 -28.53
CA VAL A 349 8.65 -32.14 -27.15
C VAL A 349 7.16 -32.49 -27.08
N GLU A 350 6.43 -32.36 -28.18
CA GLU A 350 4.98 -32.63 -28.26
C GLU A 350 4.64 -34.08 -28.55
N GLU A 351 5.63 -34.91 -28.86
CA GLU A 351 5.44 -36.27 -29.31
C GLU A 351 5.70 -37.30 -28.20
N GLU A 352 4.98 -38.42 -28.31
CA GLU A 352 5.28 -39.67 -27.58
C GLU A 352 5.76 -40.72 -28.59
N PHE A 353 6.71 -41.54 -28.18
CA PHE A 353 7.20 -42.61 -29.04
C PHE A 353 7.70 -43.80 -28.23
N THR A 354 7.28 -45.00 -28.63
CA THR A 354 7.75 -46.27 -28.08
C THR A 354 8.40 -47.07 -29.21
N PRO A 355 9.69 -47.40 -29.12
CA PRO A 355 10.38 -48.16 -30.18
C PRO A 355 9.86 -49.60 -30.21
N LYS A 356 9.81 -50.16 -31.44
CA LYS A 356 9.49 -51.59 -31.62
C LYS A 356 10.58 -52.51 -31.05
N PRO A 357 10.21 -53.75 -30.65
CA PRO A 357 11.18 -54.75 -30.23
C PRO A 357 12.18 -55.12 -31.33
N ILE A 358 13.37 -55.56 -30.95
CA ILE A 358 14.35 -56.16 -31.84
C ILE A 358 13.93 -57.60 -32.10
N MET A 359 13.97 -58.01 -33.40
CA MET A 359 13.57 -59.35 -33.84
C MET A 359 14.80 -60.20 -34.10
N ASN A 360 14.62 -61.54 -34.01
CA ASN A 360 15.64 -62.52 -34.36
C ASN A 360 16.99 -62.31 -33.65
N ASN A 361 16.98 -62.04 -32.35
CA ASN A 361 18.16 -61.73 -31.55
C ASN A 361 18.50 -62.85 -30.58
N LYS A 362 19.82 -62.99 -30.27
CA LYS A 362 20.39 -63.84 -29.23
C LYS A 362 21.54 -63.10 -28.55
N PRO A 363 21.49 -62.82 -27.22
CA PRO A 363 20.44 -63.22 -26.27
C PRO A 363 19.09 -62.53 -26.53
N ARG A 364 18.02 -63.01 -25.88
CA ARG A 364 16.65 -62.53 -26.10
C ARG A 364 16.48 -61.07 -25.72
N PHE A 365 15.97 -60.24 -26.61
CA PHE A 365 15.59 -58.86 -26.32
C PHE A 365 14.49 -58.79 -25.27
N ILE A 366 14.66 -58.00 -24.23
CA ILE A 366 13.69 -57.81 -23.13
C ILE A 366 13.17 -56.40 -23.02
N GLY A 367 13.70 -55.41 -23.69
CA GLY A 367 13.20 -54.05 -23.71
C GLY A 367 14.25 -53.00 -24.05
N TRP A 368 13.82 -51.79 -24.14
CA TRP A 368 14.64 -50.60 -24.30
C TRP A 368 14.82 -49.82 -23.01
N THR A 369 15.90 -49.08 -22.86
CA THR A 369 16.14 -48.08 -21.83
C THR A 369 16.52 -46.76 -22.51
N PRO A 370 15.74 -45.67 -22.32
CA PRO A 370 14.41 -45.62 -21.70
C PRO A 370 13.40 -46.50 -22.46
N GLU A 371 12.26 -46.81 -21.82
CA GLU A 371 11.22 -47.65 -22.46
C GLU A 371 10.47 -46.89 -23.58
N LYS A 372 10.27 -45.57 -23.38
CA LYS A 372 9.58 -44.69 -24.34
C LYS A 372 10.05 -43.24 -24.17
N ILE A 373 9.76 -42.40 -25.15
CA ILE A 373 9.78 -40.96 -25.09
C ILE A 373 8.38 -40.49 -24.66
N ASN A 374 8.29 -39.69 -23.64
CA ASN A 374 7.04 -39.06 -23.18
C ASN A 374 6.91 -37.65 -23.74
N LYS A 375 5.68 -37.13 -23.90
CA LYS A 375 5.45 -35.70 -24.11
C LYS A 375 6.20 -34.88 -23.06
N GLY A 376 6.81 -33.75 -23.45
CA GLY A 376 7.62 -32.93 -22.58
C GLY A 376 9.09 -33.33 -22.49
N THR A 377 9.51 -34.44 -23.14
CA THR A 377 10.94 -34.83 -23.21
C THR A 377 11.71 -33.83 -24.03
N VAL A 378 12.82 -33.33 -23.48
CA VAL A 378 13.72 -32.32 -24.07
C VAL A 378 15.12 -32.89 -24.18
N GLY A 379 15.77 -32.67 -25.31
CA GLY A 379 17.12 -33.17 -25.61
C GLY A 379 17.13 -34.49 -26.39
N ASP A 380 18.29 -34.85 -26.94
CA ASP A 380 18.48 -36.09 -27.68
C ASP A 380 18.28 -37.32 -26.79
N VAL A 381 17.69 -38.37 -27.35
CA VAL A 381 17.40 -39.61 -26.62
C VAL A 381 18.16 -40.76 -27.23
N MET A 382 18.81 -41.57 -26.38
CA MET A 382 19.48 -42.80 -26.77
C MET A 382 18.71 -44.00 -26.19
N PHE A 383 18.14 -44.82 -27.05
CA PHE A 383 17.56 -46.11 -26.67
C PHE A 383 18.63 -47.21 -26.63
N ILE A 384 18.85 -47.79 -25.49
CA ILE A 384 19.80 -48.90 -25.30
C ILE A 384 19.00 -50.20 -25.14
N ALA A 385 19.29 -51.18 -25.98
CA ALA A 385 18.65 -52.49 -25.92
C ALA A 385 19.10 -53.29 -24.68
N ARG A 386 18.12 -53.83 -23.97
CA ARG A 386 18.33 -54.75 -22.87
C ARG A 386 18.06 -56.18 -23.34
N TYR A 387 18.93 -57.10 -22.95
CA TYR A 387 18.82 -58.50 -23.29
C TYR A 387 18.74 -59.35 -22.01
N GLY A 388 17.93 -60.43 -22.03
CA GLY A 388 17.87 -61.42 -20.98
C GLY A 388 18.83 -62.57 -21.23
N GLU A 389 19.15 -63.28 -20.14
CA GLU A 389 19.92 -64.49 -20.22
C GLU A 389 19.28 -65.54 -21.10
#